data_fe6fec63e45a945de3daacba5875c2e6
#
_entry.id   fe6fec63e45a945de3daacba5875c2e6
#
_cell.length_a   1.000
_cell.length_b   1.000
_cell.length_c   1.000
_cell.angle_alpha   90.00
_cell.angle_beta   90.00
_cell.angle_gamma   90.00
#
_symmetry.space_group_name_H-M   'P 1'
#
loop_
_entity.id
_entity.type
_entity.pdbx_description
1 polymer ?
#
loop_
_entity_poly.entity_id
_entity_poly.type
_entity_poly.pdbx_seq_one_letter_code
_entity_poly.pdbx_strand_id
1 'polypeptide(L)'
;VYKRQVIGTFTACSSDDDGDPTPQLPVSGVSIPATAEVGGEVIIRGTGFTASGISLYLENSSKEKTAIDAAFSNAGVTFTVPMSLVAGVYNVILTQSGNEWTLGSITLTDADSPITSPSLSNEAVSPGSEVTLGGSGYADGDKIVLKAEGAEAIEISEVTLTADGLTFTLPTDCPEGEY
;
A
#
# COMPACT_ATOMS: atom_id res chain seq x y z
N VAL A 1 33.73 -12.27 39.02
CA VAL A 1 32.57 -11.39 38.90
C VAL A 1 31.33 -12.27 38.84
N TYR A 2 30.54 -12.30 39.96
CA TYR A 2 29.40 -13.19 40.11
C TYR A 2 28.15 -12.55 39.53
N LYS A 3 27.49 -13.21 38.55
CA LYS A 3 26.13 -12.91 38.12
C LYS A 3 25.15 -13.43 39.20
N ARG A 4 24.43 -12.52 39.87
CA ARG A 4 23.27 -12.88 40.69
C ARG A 4 22.05 -12.99 39.80
N GLN A 5 21.53 -14.21 39.70
CA GLN A 5 20.24 -14.49 39.08
C GLN A 5 19.18 -14.36 40.23
N VAL A 6 18.28 -13.39 40.09
CA VAL A 6 17.14 -13.22 41.00
C VAL A 6 15.99 -14.03 40.42
N ILE A 7 15.70 -15.17 41.02
CA ILE A 7 14.48 -15.95 40.75
C ILE A 7 13.39 -15.34 41.62
N GLY A 8 12.50 -14.56 41.02
CA GLY A 8 11.28 -14.08 41.64
C GLY A 8 10.23 -15.19 41.59
N THR A 9 9.94 -15.79 42.74
CA THR A 9 8.78 -16.65 42.94
C THR A 9 7.55 -15.76 43.08
N PHE A 10 6.69 -15.76 42.05
CA PHE A 10 5.37 -15.12 42.16
C PHE A 10 4.43 -16.09 42.88
N THR A 11 4.05 -15.71 44.07
CA THR A 11 2.96 -16.35 44.83
C THR A 11 1.66 -15.96 44.14
N ALA A 12 0.93 -16.94 43.60
CA ALA A 12 -0.42 -16.73 43.10
C ALA A 12 -1.35 -16.32 44.24
N CYS A 13 -1.79 -15.08 44.26
CA CYS A 13 -3.02 -14.69 44.94
C CYS A 13 -4.19 -15.08 44.04
N SER A 14 -4.97 -16.04 44.46
CA SER A 14 -6.31 -16.28 43.95
C SER A 14 -7.19 -15.12 44.42
N SER A 15 -7.49 -14.19 43.55
CA SER A 15 -8.66 -13.34 43.65
C SER A 15 -9.61 -13.81 42.56
N ASP A 16 -10.81 -14.14 42.98
CA ASP A 16 -11.96 -14.38 42.10
C ASP A 16 -12.19 -13.09 41.33
N ASP A 17 -11.55 -13.03 40.17
CA ASP A 17 -11.81 -12.00 39.17
C ASP A 17 -12.72 -12.68 38.15
N ASP A 18 -14.01 -12.36 38.21
CA ASP A 18 -15.01 -12.62 37.16
C ASP A 18 -14.63 -11.80 35.93
N GLY A 19 -13.39 -11.94 35.48
CA GLY A 19 -12.85 -11.34 34.28
C GLY A 19 -13.55 -11.97 33.10
N ASP A 20 -14.37 -11.16 32.44
CA ASP A 20 -14.89 -11.43 31.11
C ASP A 20 -13.74 -11.97 30.24
N PRO A 21 -13.82 -13.19 29.68
CA PRO A 21 -12.70 -13.81 28.99
C PRO A 21 -12.24 -12.89 27.87
N THR A 22 -11.00 -12.43 27.95
CA THR A 22 -10.40 -11.60 26.90
C THR A 22 -10.60 -12.31 25.57
N PRO A 23 -11.25 -11.67 24.58
CA PRO A 23 -11.57 -12.32 23.31
C PRO A 23 -10.31 -12.86 22.65
N GLN A 24 -10.27 -14.16 22.44
CA GLN A 24 -9.12 -14.82 21.82
C GLN A 24 -9.12 -14.56 20.31
N LEU A 25 -7.93 -14.29 19.76
CA LEU A 25 -7.75 -14.19 18.31
C LEU A 25 -8.24 -15.51 17.64
N PRO A 26 -9.21 -15.44 16.71
CA PRO A 26 -9.83 -16.64 16.13
C PRO A 26 -8.94 -17.37 15.12
N VAL A 27 -7.80 -16.76 14.74
CA VAL A 27 -6.87 -17.27 13.73
C VAL A 27 -5.50 -17.57 14.31
N SER A 28 -4.75 -18.47 13.69
CA SER A 28 -3.42 -18.85 14.14
C SER A 28 -2.47 -19.11 12.96
N GLY A 29 -1.14 -19.05 13.23
CA GLY A 29 -0.12 -19.27 12.21
C GLY A 29 -0.17 -18.21 11.09
N VAL A 30 -0.56 -16.98 11.43
CA VAL A 30 -0.72 -15.90 10.46
C VAL A 30 0.63 -15.48 9.89
N SER A 31 0.72 -15.46 8.55
CA SER A 31 1.87 -14.95 7.81
C SER A 31 1.39 -13.96 6.76
N ILE A 32 1.84 -12.72 6.90
CA ILE A 32 1.50 -11.59 6.02
C ILE A 32 2.72 -11.31 5.13
N PRO A 33 2.56 -11.07 3.81
CA PRO A 33 3.66 -10.59 2.98
C PRO A 33 4.17 -9.25 3.50
N ALA A 34 5.49 -9.03 3.43
CA ALA A 34 6.08 -7.78 3.89
C ALA A 34 5.66 -6.58 3.02
N THR A 35 5.49 -6.82 1.72
CA THR A 35 5.11 -5.81 0.73
C THR A 35 4.01 -6.32 -0.19
N ALA A 36 3.22 -5.40 -0.75
CA ALA A 36 2.30 -5.65 -1.85
C ALA A 36 2.13 -4.36 -2.67
N GLU A 37 1.75 -4.50 -3.93
CA GLU A 37 1.43 -3.36 -4.80
C GLU A 37 -0.03 -2.96 -4.63
N VAL A 38 -0.34 -1.68 -4.78
CA VAL A 38 -1.72 -1.19 -4.93
C VAL A 38 -2.32 -1.82 -6.18
N GLY A 39 -3.53 -2.37 -6.08
CA GLY A 39 -4.14 -3.18 -7.16
C GLY A 39 -3.63 -4.61 -7.26
N GLY A 40 -2.57 -4.99 -6.55
CA GLY A 40 -2.01 -6.33 -6.53
C GLY A 40 -2.80 -7.31 -5.66
N GLU A 41 -2.62 -8.60 -5.91
CA GLU A 41 -3.20 -9.67 -5.10
C GLU A 41 -2.34 -9.93 -3.87
N VAL A 42 -2.98 -10.06 -2.72
CA VAL A 42 -2.36 -10.39 -1.42
C VAL A 42 -2.93 -11.71 -0.90
N ILE A 43 -2.05 -12.58 -0.45
CA ILE A 43 -2.42 -13.83 0.22
C ILE A 43 -1.84 -13.81 1.63
N ILE A 44 -2.72 -13.72 2.63
CA ILE A 44 -2.37 -13.91 4.03
C ILE A 44 -2.61 -15.38 4.38
N ARG A 45 -1.58 -16.08 4.78
CA ARG A 45 -1.66 -17.49 5.17
C ARG A 45 -1.99 -17.62 6.66
N GLY A 46 -2.66 -18.71 7.02
CA GLY A 46 -3.02 -19.01 8.40
C GLY A 46 -4.23 -19.95 8.47
N THR A 47 -4.64 -20.30 9.68
CA THR A 47 -5.80 -21.15 9.94
C THR A 47 -6.84 -20.43 10.78
N GLY A 48 -8.11 -20.85 10.71
CA GLY A 48 -9.21 -20.26 11.46
C GLY A 48 -9.96 -19.14 10.75
N PHE A 49 -9.59 -18.80 9.53
CA PHE A 49 -10.23 -17.72 8.75
C PHE A 49 -11.64 -18.05 8.21
N THR A 50 -12.15 -19.24 8.45
CA THR A 50 -13.50 -19.66 7.98
C THR A 50 -14.61 -19.36 8.96
N ALA A 51 -14.30 -18.77 10.12
CA ALA A 51 -15.33 -18.41 11.09
C ALA A 51 -16.26 -17.33 10.50
N SER A 52 -17.56 -17.47 10.72
CA SER A 52 -18.55 -16.52 10.24
C SER A 52 -18.40 -15.15 10.94
N GLY A 53 -18.68 -14.07 10.21
CA GLY A 53 -18.64 -12.71 10.74
C GLY A 53 -17.23 -12.12 10.85
N ILE A 54 -16.23 -12.71 10.19
CA ILE A 54 -14.90 -12.13 10.06
C ILE A 54 -14.91 -11.07 8.94
N SER A 55 -14.28 -9.93 9.22
CA SER A 55 -13.99 -8.89 8.25
C SER A 55 -12.54 -8.45 8.37
N LEU A 56 -11.96 -8.01 7.24
CA LEU A 56 -10.58 -7.56 7.15
C LEU A 56 -10.54 -6.07 6.80
N TYR A 57 -9.59 -5.35 7.41
CA TYR A 57 -9.35 -3.94 7.13
C TYR A 57 -7.85 -3.69 7.00
N LEU A 58 -7.50 -2.69 6.20
CA LEU A 58 -6.19 -2.06 6.21
C LEU A 58 -6.30 -0.71 6.93
N GLU A 59 -5.50 -0.52 7.99
CA GLU A 59 -5.46 0.70 8.79
C GLU A 59 -4.16 1.46 8.52
N ASN A 60 -4.26 2.71 8.08
CA ASN A 60 -3.11 3.57 7.83
C ASN A 60 -2.54 4.17 9.14
N SER A 61 -1.47 4.97 9.00
CA SER A 61 -0.82 5.65 10.14
C SER A 61 -1.72 6.69 10.84
N SER A 62 -2.74 7.21 10.16
CA SER A 62 -3.74 8.13 10.72
C SER A 62 -4.91 7.41 11.40
N LYS A 63 -4.85 6.08 11.54
CA LYS A 63 -5.92 5.24 12.12
C LYS A 63 -7.20 5.16 11.27
N GLU A 64 -7.11 5.52 10.02
CA GLU A 64 -8.20 5.34 9.07
C GLU A 64 -8.21 3.89 8.56
N LYS A 65 -9.39 3.28 8.56
CA LYS A 65 -9.58 1.88 8.16
C LYS A 65 -10.30 1.79 6.84
N THR A 66 -9.73 1.07 5.92
CA THR A 66 -10.36 0.71 4.65
C THR A 66 -10.80 -0.75 4.73
N ALA A 67 -12.10 -0.99 4.54
CA ALA A 67 -12.64 -2.34 4.46
C ALA A 67 -12.13 -3.06 3.21
N ILE A 68 -11.75 -4.32 3.36
CA ILE A 68 -11.20 -5.14 2.30
C ILE A 68 -12.21 -6.21 1.92
N ASP A 69 -12.56 -6.25 0.64
CA ASP A 69 -13.31 -7.38 0.08
C ASP A 69 -12.37 -8.57 -0.09
N ALA A 70 -12.52 -9.56 0.78
CA ALA A 70 -11.57 -10.65 0.93
C ALA A 70 -12.26 -12.01 0.84
N ALA A 71 -11.61 -12.94 0.14
CA ALA A 71 -12.00 -14.33 0.08
C ALA A 71 -11.33 -15.10 1.23
N PHE A 72 -12.14 -15.62 2.15
CA PHE A 72 -11.69 -16.37 3.32
C PHE A 72 -11.71 -17.87 3.05
N SER A 73 -10.67 -18.58 3.49
CA SER A 73 -10.52 -20.02 3.34
C SER A 73 -9.86 -20.67 4.57
N ASN A 74 -9.81 -21.99 4.64
CA ASN A 74 -9.08 -22.72 5.69
C ASN A 74 -7.55 -22.46 5.66
N ALA A 75 -7.00 -22.04 4.52
CA ALA A 75 -5.57 -21.82 4.33
C ALA A 75 -5.16 -20.34 4.49
N GLY A 76 -6.13 -19.45 4.65
CA GLY A 76 -5.89 -18.02 4.79
C GLY A 76 -6.91 -17.14 4.09
N VAL A 77 -6.49 -15.95 3.76
CA VAL A 77 -7.29 -14.88 3.14
C VAL A 77 -6.61 -14.40 1.87
N THR A 78 -7.38 -14.24 0.80
CA THR A 78 -6.92 -13.64 -0.45
C THR A 78 -7.75 -12.40 -0.77
N PHE A 79 -7.11 -11.33 -1.18
CA PHE A 79 -7.77 -10.10 -1.60
C PHE A 79 -6.91 -9.31 -2.60
N THR A 80 -7.55 -8.41 -3.32
CA THR A 80 -6.85 -7.39 -4.13
C THR A 80 -6.76 -6.09 -3.33
N VAL A 81 -5.59 -5.49 -3.29
CA VAL A 81 -5.38 -4.18 -2.65
C VAL A 81 -6.22 -3.12 -3.39
N PRO A 82 -7.11 -2.39 -2.71
CA PRO A 82 -7.91 -1.36 -3.37
C PRO A 82 -7.05 -0.29 -4.03
N MET A 83 -7.38 0.09 -5.26
CA MET A 83 -6.71 1.16 -6.03
C MET A 83 -6.85 2.55 -5.38
N SER A 84 -7.76 2.70 -4.43
CA SER A 84 -7.93 3.94 -3.65
C SER A 84 -6.94 4.12 -2.52
N LEU A 85 -6.14 3.09 -2.22
CA LEU A 85 -5.08 3.18 -1.22
C LEU A 85 -3.81 3.75 -1.86
N VAL A 86 -3.02 4.43 -1.05
CA VAL A 86 -1.72 4.98 -1.45
C VAL A 86 -0.58 4.15 -0.88
N ALA A 87 0.61 4.25 -1.45
CA ALA A 87 1.81 3.62 -0.91
C ALA A 87 2.03 4.03 0.56
N GLY A 88 2.44 3.08 1.40
CA GLY A 88 2.65 3.31 2.81
C GLY A 88 2.55 2.05 3.66
N VAL A 89 2.73 2.19 4.97
CA VAL A 89 2.62 1.09 5.91
C VAL A 89 1.20 1.02 6.46
N TYR A 90 0.61 -0.16 6.39
CA TYR A 90 -0.74 -0.45 6.88
C TYR A 90 -0.73 -1.58 7.89
N ASN A 91 -1.51 -1.43 8.95
CA ASN A 91 -1.83 -2.55 9.84
C ASN A 91 -2.95 -3.39 9.22
N VAL A 92 -2.80 -4.70 9.28
CA VAL A 92 -3.85 -5.64 8.89
C VAL A 92 -4.71 -5.93 10.10
N ILE A 93 -5.96 -5.50 10.07
CA ILE A 93 -6.90 -5.60 11.17
C ILE A 93 -7.96 -6.64 10.84
N LEU A 94 -8.13 -7.61 11.73
CA LEU A 94 -9.21 -8.59 11.69
C LEU A 94 -10.29 -8.17 12.69
N THR A 95 -11.55 -8.25 12.29
CA THR A 95 -12.67 -8.05 13.20
C THR A 95 -13.60 -9.25 13.20
N GLN A 96 -14.16 -9.59 14.38
CA GLN A 96 -15.20 -10.62 14.51
C GLN A 96 -16.04 -10.32 15.75
N SER A 97 -17.36 -10.34 15.59
CA SER A 97 -18.33 -10.19 16.72
C SER A 97 -18.04 -8.97 17.61
N GLY A 98 -17.61 -7.85 16.99
CA GLY A 98 -17.31 -6.61 17.71
C GLY A 98 -15.91 -6.54 18.32
N ASN A 99 -15.14 -7.61 18.28
CA ASN A 99 -13.74 -7.61 18.69
C ASN A 99 -12.82 -7.33 17.52
N GLU A 100 -11.65 -6.79 17.82
CA GLU A 100 -10.67 -6.36 16.85
C GLU A 100 -9.26 -6.82 17.22
N TRP A 101 -8.50 -7.32 16.25
CA TRP A 101 -7.12 -7.76 16.41
C TRP A 101 -6.24 -7.26 15.28
N THR A 102 -5.05 -6.79 15.63
CA THR A 102 -4.00 -6.49 14.65
C THR A 102 -3.23 -7.79 14.35
N LEU A 103 -3.32 -8.26 13.11
CA LEU A 103 -2.61 -9.47 12.66
C LEU A 103 -1.13 -9.21 12.38
N GLY A 104 -0.78 -8.01 11.99
CA GLY A 104 0.56 -7.57 11.58
C GLY A 104 0.48 -6.35 10.68
N SER A 105 1.55 -6.07 9.95
CA SER A 105 1.62 -4.96 9.00
C SER A 105 2.05 -5.40 7.62
N ILE A 106 1.69 -4.60 6.62
CA ILE A 106 2.08 -4.76 5.23
C ILE A 106 2.48 -3.38 4.69
N THR A 107 3.54 -3.32 3.89
CA THR A 107 3.91 -2.09 3.18
C THR A 107 3.32 -2.14 1.77
N LEU A 108 2.45 -1.20 1.46
CA LEU A 108 1.96 -1.02 0.10
C LEU A 108 2.95 -0.17 -0.68
N THR A 109 3.23 -0.59 -1.90
CA THR A 109 3.99 0.16 -2.90
C THR A 109 3.04 0.61 -4.00
N ASP A 110 3.40 1.67 -4.71
CA ASP A 110 2.63 2.07 -5.88
C ASP A 110 2.59 0.92 -6.89
N ALA A 111 1.50 0.85 -7.65
CA ALA A 111 1.39 -0.12 -8.72
C ALA A 111 2.49 0.16 -9.74
N ASP A 112 3.44 -0.75 -9.84
CA ASP A 112 4.50 -0.68 -10.86
C ASP A 112 3.91 -1.15 -12.20
N SER A 113 2.96 -0.37 -12.72
CA SER A 113 2.34 -0.63 -14.01
C SER A 113 3.35 -0.24 -15.09
N PRO A 114 3.91 -1.19 -15.84
CA PRO A 114 4.84 -0.83 -16.87
C PRO A 114 4.13 0.05 -17.91
N ILE A 115 4.70 1.23 -18.16
CA ILE A 115 4.22 2.09 -19.24
C ILE A 115 4.39 1.33 -20.56
N THR A 116 3.29 1.18 -21.28
CA THR A 116 3.27 0.48 -22.55
C THR A 116 2.96 1.41 -23.69
N SER A 117 3.68 1.22 -24.82
CA SER A 117 3.50 2.00 -26.03
C SER A 117 3.58 3.53 -25.82
N PRO A 118 4.59 4.05 -25.11
CA PRO A 118 4.72 5.50 -24.93
C PRO A 118 4.89 6.17 -26.30
N SER A 119 4.19 7.28 -26.51
CA SER A 119 4.28 8.08 -27.71
C SER A 119 4.10 9.56 -27.38
N LEU A 120 4.85 10.43 -28.06
CA LEU A 120 4.65 11.87 -27.95
C LEU A 120 3.65 12.33 -29.01
N SER A 121 2.79 13.27 -28.65
CA SER A 121 1.83 13.86 -29.56
C SER A 121 2.51 14.64 -30.69
N ASN A 122 3.69 15.21 -30.42
CA ASN A 122 4.51 15.94 -31.38
C ASN A 122 5.99 15.66 -31.13
N GLU A 123 6.78 15.44 -32.19
CA GLU A 123 8.23 15.24 -32.11
C GLU A 123 9.00 16.56 -31.88
N ALA A 124 8.38 17.69 -32.17
CA ALA A 124 8.95 19.01 -31.92
C ALA A 124 7.90 19.94 -31.32
N VAL A 125 8.20 20.47 -30.14
CA VAL A 125 7.32 21.36 -29.36
C VAL A 125 8.07 22.62 -28.95
N SER A 126 7.37 23.74 -28.90
CA SER A 126 7.92 24.98 -28.38
C SER A 126 7.73 25.11 -26.88
N PRO A 127 8.63 25.80 -26.15
CA PRO A 127 8.40 26.14 -24.76
C PRO A 127 7.01 26.80 -24.54
N GLY A 128 6.33 26.41 -23.47
CA GLY A 128 4.98 26.85 -23.15
C GLY A 128 3.86 26.09 -23.88
N SER A 129 4.17 25.14 -24.74
CA SER A 129 3.16 24.32 -25.41
C SER A 129 2.71 23.16 -24.54
N GLU A 130 1.46 22.72 -24.75
CA GLU A 130 0.93 21.51 -24.18
C GLU A 130 1.45 20.28 -24.93
N VAL A 131 1.86 19.26 -24.20
CA VAL A 131 2.39 18.00 -24.71
C VAL A 131 1.57 16.86 -24.12
N THR A 132 1.19 15.90 -24.96
CA THR A 132 0.57 14.65 -24.51
C THR A 132 1.55 13.50 -24.70
N LEU A 133 1.84 12.79 -23.62
CA LEU A 133 2.57 11.55 -23.62
C LEU A 133 1.54 10.41 -23.64
N GLY A 134 1.24 9.91 -24.82
CA GLY A 134 0.28 8.83 -25.05
C GLY A 134 0.83 7.49 -24.55
N GLY A 135 -0.07 6.52 -24.36
CA GLY A 135 0.26 5.19 -23.84
C GLY A 135 -0.64 4.78 -22.70
N SER A 136 -0.34 3.66 -22.08
CA SER A 136 -1.07 3.14 -20.93
C SER A 136 -0.12 2.74 -19.80
N GLY A 137 -0.66 2.58 -18.60
CA GLY A 137 0.12 2.25 -17.40
C GLY A 137 0.48 3.47 -16.56
N TYR A 138 0.06 4.67 -16.95
CA TYR A 138 0.23 5.89 -16.16
C TYR A 138 -0.73 5.90 -14.97
N ALA A 139 -0.25 6.42 -13.84
CA ALA A 139 -1.01 6.57 -12.61
C ALA A 139 -1.12 8.04 -12.19
N ASP A 140 -2.10 8.35 -11.36
CA ASP A 140 -2.20 9.67 -10.74
C ASP A 140 -1.01 9.91 -9.80
N GLY A 141 -0.32 11.04 -9.98
CA GLY A 141 0.90 11.36 -9.24
C GLY A 141 2.19 10.96 -9.96
N ASP A 142 2.13 10.36 -11.14
CA ASP A 142 3.31 10.15 -11.98
C ASP A 142 3.98 11.48 -12.30
N LYS A 143 5.31 11.46 -12.33
CA LYS A 143 6.14 12.64 -12.60
C LYS A 143 6.81 12.52 -13.95
N ILE A 144 6.91 13.63 -14.65
CA ILE A 144 7.67 13.75 -15.89
C ILE A 144 8.97 14.49 -15.58
N VAL A 145 10.06 13.93 -16.03
CA VAL A 145 11.39 14.54 -15.95
C VAL A 145 11.97 14.62 -17.35
N LEU A 146 12.23 15.83 -17.82
CA LEU A 146 12.92 16.08 -19.09
C LEU A 146 14.43 16.04 -18.86
N LYS A 147 15.15 15.29 -19.66
CA LYS A 147 16.60 15.14 -19.52
C LYS A 147 17.28 15.20 -20.88
N ALA A 148 18.00 16.28 -21.13
CA ALA A 148 18.91 16.38 -22.27
C ALA A 148 20.30 15.82 -21.92
N GLU A 149 21.05 15.37 -22.91
CA GLU A 149 22.42 14.90 -22.71
C GLU A 149 23.32 16.01 -22.21
N GLY A 150 23.93 15.81 -21.02
CA GLY A 150 24.84 16.77 -20.41
C GLY A 150 24.19 17.96 -19.71
N ALA A 151 22.86 18.03 -19.64
CA ALA A 151 22.11 19.06 -18.91
C ALA A 151 21.51 18.55 -17.59
N GLU A 152 21.14 19.50 -16.71
CA GLU A 152 20.36 19.16 -15.52
C GLU A 152 18.93 18.74 -15.91
N ALA A 153 18.38 17.81 -15.16
CA ALA A 153 17.02 17.34 -15.36
C ALA A 153 16.00 18.41 -14.95
N ILE A 154 14.95 18.56 -15.75
CA ILE A 154 13.84 19.49 -15.49
C ILE A 154 12.64 18.67 -15.05
N GLU A 155 12.20 18.81 -13.80
CA GLU A 155 10.99 18.18 -13.30
C GLU A 155 9.76 19.00 -13.68
N ILE A 156 8.77 18.37 -14.29
CA ILE A 156 7.48 18.98 -14.63
C ILE A 156 6.57 18.89 -13.41
N SER A 157 6.19 20.04 -12.87
CA SER A 157 5.41 20.14 -11.62
C SER A 157 3.90 19.91 -11.80
N GLU A 158 3.38 20.18 -12.99
CA GLU A 158 1.95 20.03 -13.29
C GLU A 158 1.75 19.01 -14.42
N VAL A 159 1.34 17.82 -14.03
CA VAL A 159 1.05 16.70 -14.93
C VAL A 159 -0.39 16.27 -14.67
N THR A 160 -1.17 16.10 -15.73
CA THR A 160 -2.57 15.68 -15.66
C THR A 160 -2.74 14.31 -16.32
N LEU A 161 -3.29 13.35 -15.59
CA LEU A 161 -3.67 12.06 -16.14
C LEU A 161 -4.97 12.20 -16.92
N THR A 162 -4.97 11.74 -18.17
CA THR A 162 -6.13 11.74 -19.08
C THR A 162 -6.41 10.32 -19.59
N ALA A 163 -7.51 10.15 -20.32
CA ALA A 163 -7.82 8.85 -20.94
C ALA A 163 -6.79 8.43 -22.02
N ASP A 164 -6.07 9.38 -22.59
CA ASP A 164 -5.12 9.18 -23.69
C ASP A 164 -3.66 9.10 -23.20
N GLY A 165 -3.41 9.33 -21.89
CA GLY A 165 -2.07 9.34 -21.30
C GLY A 165 -1.85 10.50 -20.34
N LEU A 166 -0.62 11.00 -20.24
CA LEU A 166 -0.27 12.16 -19.41
C LEU A 166 -0.19 13.43 -20.28
N THR A 167 -0.78 14.52 -19.79
CA THR A 167 -0.71 15.84 -20.42
C THR A 167 0.00 16.81 -19.51
N PHE A 168 0.90 17.62 -20.04
CA PHE A 168 1.67 18.61 -19.30
C PHE A 168 2.01 19.81 -20.20
N THR A 169 2.34 20.94 -19.58
CA THR A 169 2.83 22.12 -20.30
C THR A 169 4.35 22.17 -20.20
N LEU A 170 5.03 22.32 -21.33
CA LEU A 170 6.48 22.49 -21.37
C LEU A 170 6.84 23.82 -20.73
N PRO A 171 7.80 23.90 -19.78
CA PRO A 171 8.21 25.15 -19.17
C PRO A 171 8.65 26.18 -20.22
N THR A 172 8.31 27.44 -20.00
CA THR A 172 8.63 28.52 -20.96
C THR A 172 10.12 28.87 -21.02
N ASP A 173 10.85 28.47 -19.99
CA ASP A 173 12.31 28.62 -19.84
C ASP A 173 13.07 27.33 -20.20
N CYS A 174 12.37 26.31 -20.74
CA CYS A 174 13.00 25.09 -21.20
C CYS A 174 13.98 25.42 -22.34
N PRO A 175 15.27 25.06 -22.24
CA PRO A 175 16.24 25.27 -23.30
C PRO A 175 15.86 24.50 -24.56
N GLU A 176 16.28 25.00 -25.75
CA GLU A 176 16.16 24.23 -26.97
C GLU A 176 17.10 23.02 -26.93
N GLY A 177 16.63 21.86 -27.34
CA GLY A 177 17.40 20.61 -27.36
C GLY A 177 16.54 19.36 -27.53
N GLU A 178 17.21 18.21 -27.58
CA GLU A 178 16.58 16.89 -27.49
C GLU A 178 16.52 16.45 -26.01
N TYR A 179 15.36 15.96 -25.57
CA TYR A 179 15.08 15.52 -24.20
C TYR A 179 14.58 14.09 -24.15
#